data_9acc55deaec9ebbb8ab2dfdc2c841077
#
_entry.id   9acc55deaec9ebbb8ab2dfdc2c841077
#
_cell.length_a   1.000
_cell.length_b   1.000
_cell.length_c   1.000
_cell.angle_alpha   90.00
_cell.angle_beta   90.00
_cell.angle_gamma   90.00
#
_symmetry.space_group_name_H-M   'P 1'
#
loop_
_entity.id
_entity.type
_entity.pdbx_description
1 polymer ?
#
loop_
_entity_poly.entity_id
_entity_poly.type
_entity_poly.pdbx_seq_one_letter_code
_entity_poly.pdbx_strand_id
1 'polypeptide(L)'
;MGSFKGHILPGSFFLIAGLWWSGKFSLWYATRRNKSAGAGRLATRAMQRRMEILEGAVVLAFSVIGILAEQFVSNGPRFHLYDRAEQQWEQLMIWQHSTMYLFFALSGATTLTVHMTDVAPLALDRLILSIAFFNEGFLFLHHLHGREMLDVHLHQLLLYAIFAGALTALLEVFHRGNVLLELLRATMCILQGSWFWQIGFVLYSPSEVKWDLKDHNNVMFITMCYCWHLACALITVSVLYCTVCCVVRSKLRRMPPMEMGLLKPRERDGESEDEVL
;
A
#
# COMPACT_ATOMS: atom_id res chain seq x y z
N MET A 1 -2.12 26.01 2.48
CA MET A 1 -2.61 25.90 1.08
C MET A 1 -1.99 24.64 0.47
N GLY A 2 -2.76 23.84 -0.26
CA GLY A 2 -2.25 22.70 -1.01
C GLY A 2 -1.22 23.13 -2.05
N SER A 3 -0.30 22.23 -2.42
CA SER A 3 0.73 22.51 -3.43
C SER A 3 0.92 21.31 -4.34
N PHE A 4 1.50 21.52 -5.51
CA PHE A 4 1.86 20.45 -6.43
C PHE A 4 2.73 19.40 -5.74
N LYS A 5 3.78 19.81 -5.04
CA LYS A 5 4.69 18.92 -4.30
C LYS A 5 3.98 18.12 -3.21
N GLY A 6 3.01 18.74 -2.51
CA GLY A 6 2.21 18.10 -1.45
C GLY A 6 1.32 16.96 -1.95
N HIS A 7 0.99 16.92 -3.26
CA HIS A 7 0.22 15.82 -3.86
C HIS A 7 1.12 14.79 -4.54
N ILE A 8 2.17 15.24 -5.23
CA ILE A 8 3.07 14.33 -5.97
C ILE A 8 3.85 13.42 -5.03
N LEU A 9 4.30 13.92 -3.88
CA LEU A 9 5.10 13.12 -2.94
C LEU A 9 4.32 11.91 -2.39
N PRO A 10 3.15 12.08 -1.74
CA PRO A 10 2.35 10.93 -1.31
C PRO A 10 1.89 10.08 -2.50
N GLY A 11 1.52 10.68 -3.63
CA GLY A 11 1.15 9.96 -4.84
C GLY A 11 2.24 9.02 -5.33
N SER A 12 3.48 9.48 -5.37
CA SER A 12 4.63 8.64 -5.75
C SER A 12 4.85 7.49 -4.77
N PHE A 13 4.68 7.76 -3.46
CA PHE A 13 4.81 6.72 -2.44
C PHE A 13 3.76 5.61 -2.63
N PHE A 14 2.49 5.95 -2.81
CA PHE A 14 1.43 4.98 -3.05
C PHE A 14 1.61 4.20 -4.36
N LEU A 15 2.09 4.85 -5.43
CA LEU A 15 2.43 4.17 -6.68
C LEU A 15 3.52 3.12 -6.47
N ILE A 16 4.62 3.48 -5.80
CA ILE A 16 5.74 2.56 -5.53
C ILE A 16 5.26 1.41 -4.64
N ALA A 17 4.50 1.70 -3.57
CA ALA A 17 3.96 0.68 -2.68
C ALA A 17 3.02 -0.29 -3.41
N GLY A 18 2.11 0.21 -4.23
CA GLY A 18 1.17 -0.61 -5.00
C GLY A 18 1.87 -1.50 -6.03
N LEU A 19 2.86 -0.99 -6.76
CA LEU A 19 3.67 -1.77 -7.70
C LEU A 19 4.49 -2.84 -6.97
N TRP A 20 5.11 -2.49 -5.85
CA TRP A 20 5.84 -3.43 -5.00
C TRP A 20 4.94 -4.56 -4.50
N TRP A 21 3.78 -4.24 -3.94
CA TRP A 21 2.82 -5.23 -3.47
C TRP A 21 2.32 -6.13 -4.59
N SER A 22 2.02 -5.57 -5.76
CA SER A 22 1.61 -6.37 -6.94
C SER A 22 2.67 -7.41 -7.31
N GLY A 23 3.94 -7.01 -7.37
CA GLY A 23 5.06 -7.91 -7.67
C GLY A 23 5.27 -8.96 -6.58
N LYS A 24 5.27 -8.54 -5.31
CA LYS A 24 5.46 -9.40 -4.13
C LYS A 24 4.38 -10.48 -4.04
N PHE A 25 3.11 -10.12 -4.10
CA PHE A 25 2.00 -11.08 -3.96
C PHE A 25 1.92 -12.03 -5.16
N SER A 26 2.19 -11.54 -6.36
CA SER A 26 2.28 -12.37 -7.56
C SER A 26 3.39 -13.42 -7.45
N LEU A 27 4.56 -13.01 -6.94
CA LEU A 27 5.69 -13.92 -6.71
C LEU A 27 5.37 -14.97 -5.65
N TRP A 28 4.73 -14.56 -4.54
CA TRP A 28 4.34 -15.49 -3.48
C TRP A 28 3.31 -16.51 -3.96
N TYR A 29 2.30 -16.06 -4.68
CA TYR A 29 1.29 -16.94 -5.24
C TYR A 29 1.91 -17.93 -6.24
N ALA A 30 2.72 -17.46 -7.20
CA ALA A 30 3.36 -18.31 -8.19
C ALA A 30 4.29 -19.35 -7.55
N THR A 31 5.01 -18.96 -6.49
CA THR A 31 5.91 -19.86 -5.75
C THR A 31 5.17 -20.88 -4.89
N ARG A 32 4.09 -20.47 -4.22
CA ARG A 32 3.26 -21.39 -3.41
C ARG A 32 2.61 -22.47 -4.27
N ARG A 33 2.07 -22.11 -5.43
CA ARG A 33 1.39 -23.03 -6.35
C ARG A 33 2.29 -24.11 -6.91
N ASN A 34 3.59 -23.84 -7.03
CA ASN A 34 4.55 -24.72 -7.69
C ASN A 34 5.42 -25.54 -6.73
N LYS A 35 5.21 -25.48 -5.41
CA LYS A 35 6.03 -26.18 -4.41
C LYS A 35 5.32 -27.40 -3.85
N SER A 36 5.88 -28.57 -4.14
CA SER A 36 5.47 -29.86 -3.58
C SER A 36 6.41 -30.41 -2.47
N ALA A 37 7.40 -29.65 -1.95
CA ALA A 37 8.39 -30.24 -1.01
C ALA A 37 8.72 -29.35 0.21
N GLY A 38 8.96 -30.02 1.38
CA GLY A 38 9.07 -29.43 2.72
C GLY A 38 10.22 -28.41 2.95
N ALA A 39 11.44 -28.68 2.48
CA ALA A 39 12.60 -27.78 2.70
C ALA A 39 12.45 -26.41 2.03
N GLY A 40 11.81 -26.36 0.84
CA GLY A 40 11.51 -25.10 0.17
C GLY A 40 10.48 -24.22 0.88
N ARG A 41 9.67 -24.75 1.80
CA ARG A 41 8.68 -23.98 2.58
C ARG A 41 9.31 -23.10 3.65
N LEU A 42 10.32 -23.59 4.36
CA LEU A 42 11.01 -22.83 5.41
C LEU A 42 11.77 -21.63 4.82
N ALA A 43 12.53 -21.85 3.74
CA ALA A 43 13.24 -20.77 3.04
C ALA A 43 12.27 -19.69 2.53
N THR A 44 11.09 -20.10 2.01
CA THR A 44 10.07 -19.17 1.53
C THR A 44 9.45 -18.35 2.68
N ARG A 45 9.17 -18.98 3.83
CA ARG A 45 8.66 -18.27 5.02
C ARG A 45 9.67 -17.27 5.56
N ALA A 46 10.95 -17.64 5.64
CA ALA A 46 12.00 -16.73 6.06
C ALA A 46 12.12 -15.52 5.09
N MET A 47 12.06 -15.75 3.79
CA MET A 47 12.05 -14.70 2.79
C MET A 47 10.83 -13.78 2.94
N GLN A 48 9.63 -14.33 3.11
CA GLN A 48 8.41 -13.56 3.34
C GLN A 48 8.54 -12.67 4.57
N ARG A 49 8.99 -13.24 5.70
CA ARG A 49 9.21 -12.50 6.95
C ARG A 49 10.16 -11.32 6.75
N ARG A 50 11.29 -11.53 6.04
CA ARG A 50 12.24 -10.46 5.74
C ARG A 50 11.62 -9.34 4.90
N MET A 51 10.80 -9.68 3.92
CA MET A 51 10.11 -8.68 3.07
C MET A 51 9.09 -7.88 3.86
N GLU A 52 8.30 -8.50 4.76
CA GLU A 52 7.36 -7.78 5.63
C GLU A 52 8.11 -6.86 6.63
N ILE A 53 9.23 -7.31 7.19
CA ILE A 53 10.08 -6.46 8.06
C ILE A 53 10.62 -5.26 7.28
N LEU A 54 11.13 -5.47 6.07
CA LEU A 54 11.61 -4.37 5.23
C LEU A 54 10.50 -3.37 4.93
N GLU A 55 9.31 -3.85 4.57
CA GLU A 55 8.15 -2.98 4.33
C GLU A 55 7.76 -2.18 5.56
N GLY A 56 7.66 -2.84 6.72
CA GLY A 56 7.35 -2.16 7.98
C GLY A 56 8.38 -1.07 8.30
N ALA A 57 9.67 -1.35 8.09
CA ALA A 57 10.75 -0.38 8.30
C ALA A 57 10.65 0.80 7.32
N VAL A 58 10.37 0.54 6.04
CA VAL A 58 10.22 1.58 5.02
C VAL A 58 9.01 2.45 5.32
N VAL A 59 7.85 1.87 5.62
CA VAL A 59 6.63 2.62 5.96
C VAL A 59 6.85 3.47 7.20
N LEU A 60 7.46 2.92 8.26
CA LEU A 60 7.77 3.66 9.48
C LEU A 60 8.71 4.83 9.21
N ALA A 61 9.81 4.59 8.48
CA ALA A 61 10.80 5.62 8.16
C ALA A 61 10.18 6.75 7.32
N PHE A 62 9.43 6.42 6.28
CA PHE A 62 8.74 7.42 5.44
C PHE A 62 7.72 8.23 6.22
N SER A 63 6.97 7.59 7.10
CA SER A 63 5.97 8.27 7.92
C SER A 63 6.61 9.24 8.92
N VAL A 64 7.70 8.83 9.57
CA VAL A 64 8.47 9.71 10.47
C VAL A 64 9.06 10.89 9.70
N ILE A 65 9.68 10.64 8.54
CA ILE A 65 10.18 11.71 7.66
C ILE A 65 9.05 12.64 7.23
N GLY A 66 7.87 12.11 6.91
CA GLY A 66 6.68 12.89 6.55
C GLY A 66 6.24 13.82 7.68
N ILE A 67 6.14 13.31 8.91
CA ILE A 67 5.83 14.13 10.10
C ILE A 67 6.86 15.24 10.28
N LEU A 68 8.15 14.90 10.20
CA LEU A 68 9.22 15.89 10.36
C LEU A 68 9.18 16.93 9.22
N ALA A 69 8.93 16.52 7.99
CA ALA A 69 8.81 17.44 6.87
C ALA A 69 7.64 18.42 7.05
N GLU A 70 6.46 17.94 7.44
CA GLU A 70 5.30 18.80 7.70
C GLU A 70 5.58 19.81 8.83
N GLN A 71 6.25 19.38 9.89
CA GLN A 71 6.47 20.21 11.07
C GLN A 71 7.63 21.22 10.91
N PHE A 72 8.66 20.91 10.10
CA PHE A 72 9.91 21.69 10.10
C PHE A 72 10.28 22.34 8.76
N VAL A 73 9.82 21.85 7.60
CA VAL A 73 10.34 22.29 6.29
C VAL A 73 9.89 23.70 5.88
N SER A 74 8.81 24.25 6.41
CA SER A 74 8.34 25.59 6.04
C SER A 74 8.37 26.54 7.25
N ASN A 75 9.46 27.26 7.48
CA ASN A 75 9.58 28.33 8.49
C ASN A 75 9.62 27.89 9.97
N GLY A 76 10.22 26.76 10.30
CA GLY A 76 10.52 26.37 11.69
C GLY A 76 9.44 25.47 12.31
N PRO A 77 9.63 25.09 13.59
CA PRO A 77 8.75 24.13 14.23
C PRO A 77 7.34 24.69 14.40
N ARG A 78 6.34 23.92 13.90
CA ARG A 78 4.93 24.32 13.88
C ARG A 78 4.11 23.56 14.92
N PHE A 79 4.60 23.56 16.17
CA PHE A 79 3.97 22.85 17.28
C PHE A 79 2.75 23.59 17.87
N HIS A 80 2.56 24.85 17.51
CA HIS A 80 1.41 25.62 17.98
C HIS A 80 0.15 25.19 17.19
N LEU A 81 -0.84 24.70 17.91
CA LEU A 81 -2.14 24.30 17.37
C LEU A 81 -3.20 25.38 17.60
N TYR A 82 -3.03 26.22 18.62
CA TYR A 82 -4.00 27.24 19.01
C TYR A 82 -3.29 28.53 19.36
N ASP A 83 -3.67 29.63 18.69
CA ASP A 83 -3.23 30.96 19.04
C ASP A 83 -4.16 31.52 20.14
N ARG A 84 -3.58 31.79 21.32
CA ARG A 84 -4.32 32.33 22.46
C ARG A 84 -4.66 33.82 22.31
N ALA A 85 -3.85 34.58 21.56
CA ALA A 85 -4.05 36.00 21.32
C ALA A 85 -5.21 36.23 20.36
N GLU A 86 -5.24 35.50 19.26
CA GLU A 86 -6.26 35.57 18.22
C GLU A 86 -7.46 34.65 18.51
N GLN A 87 -7.40 33.82 19.56
CA GLN A 87 -8.41 32.82 19.92
C GLN A 87 -8.84 31.90 18.76
N GLN A 88 -7.89 31.47 17.90
CA GLN A 88 -8.16 30.66 16.73
C GLN A 88 -7.23 29.46 16.62
N TRP A 89 -7.73 28.42 15.93
CA TRP A 89 -6.93 27.25 15.58
C TRP A 89 -5.98 27.58 14.44
N GLU A 90 -4.71 27.26 14.63
CA GLU A 90 -3.67 27.46 13.62
C GLU A 90 -3.15 26.15 13.04
N GLN A 91 -2.68 26.23 11.81
CA GLN A 91 -1.94 25.16 11.14
C GLN A 91 -2.65 23.80 11.10
N LEU A 92 -3.99 23.79 11.16
CA LEU A 92 -4.80 22.57 11.17
C LEU A 92 -4.46 21.60 10.02
N MET A 93 -4.14 22.13 8.83
CA MET A 93 -3.73 21.33 7.67
C MET A 93 -2.48 20.50 7.95
N ILE A 94 -1.47 21.11 8.56
CA ILE A 94 -0.21 20.46 8.91
C ILE A 94 -0.44 19.37 9.97
N TRP A 95 -1.28 19.65 10.94
CA TRP A 95 -1.65 18.68 11.97
C TRP A 95 -2.48 17.53 11.41
N GLN A 96 -3.35 17.79 10.43
CA GLN A 96 -4.08 16.71 9.72
C GLN A 96 -3.11 15.80 8.97
N HIS A 97 -2.18 16.34 8.17
CA HIS A 97 -1.18 15.54 7.48
C HIS A 97 -0.27 14.78 8.45
N SER A 98 0.21 15.44 9.50
CA SER A 98 1.01 14.78 10.56
C SER A 98 0.23 13.64 11.22
N THR A 99 -1.07 13.79 11.42
CA THR A 99 -1.95 12.75 11.98
C THR A 99 -2.08 11.56 11.00
N MET A 100 -2.24 11.81 9.70
CA MET A 100 -2.23 10.72 8.70
C MET A 100 -0.92 9.93 8.74
N TYR A 101 0.23 10.61 8.71
CA TYR A 101 1.53 9.97 8.83
C TYR A 101 1.72 9.21 10.14
N LEU A 102 1.16 9.71 11.26
CA LEU A 102 1.19 8.99 12.54
C LEU A 102 0.52 7.62 12.44
N PHE A 103 -0.64 7.52 11.80
CA PHE A 103 -1.32 6.23 11.64
C PHE A 103 -0.58 5.28 10.70
N PHE A 104 0.07 5.77 9.66
CA PHE A 104 0.97 4.96 8.84
C PHE A 104 2.23 4.55 9.61
N ALA A 105 2.79 5.41 10.46
CA ALA A 105 3.90 5.05 11.34
C ALA A 105 3.51 3.93 12.32
N LEU A 106 2.32 4.00 12.92
CA LEU A 106 1.76 2.93 13.75
C LEU A 106 1.59 1.62 12.97
N SER A 107 1.15 1.69 11.71
CA SER A 107 1.06 0.52 10.84
C SER A 107 2.44 -0.10 10.56
N GLY A 108 3.44 0.71 10.23
CA GLY A 108 4.82 0.25 10.05
C GLY A 108 5.41 -0.38 11.31
N ALA A 109 5.25 0.27 12.46
CA ALA A 109 5.71 -0.23 13.75
C ALA A 109 5.02 -1.56 14.13
N THR A 110 3.71 -1.66 13.90
CA THR A 110 2.95 -2.90 14.13
C THR A 110 3.44 -4.03 13.22
N THR A 111 3.69 -3.74 11.94
CA THR A 111 4.24 -4.73 11.00
C THR A 111 5.60 -5.24 11.48
N LEU A 112 6.49 -4.35 11.96
CA LEU A 112 7.77 -4.75 12.55
C LEU A 112 7.56 -5.63 13.79
N THR A 113 6.69 -5.24 14.72
CA THR A 113 6.40 -6.00 15.94
C THR A 113 5.88 -7.39 15.60
N VAL A 114 4.89 -7.51 14.71
CA VAL A 114 4.29 -8.77 14.28
C VAL A 114 5.29 -9.71 13.64
N HIS A 115 6.20 -9.18 12.81
CA HIS A 115 7.12 -10.00 12.04
C HIS A 115 8.52 -10.16 12.68
N MET A 116 8.89 -9.33 13.65
CA MET A 116 10.15 -9.47 14.39
C MET A 116 9.99 -10.27 15.68
N THR A 117 8.79 -10.24 16.27
CA THR A 117 8.48 -10.94 17.53
C THR A 117 7.35 -11.93 17.31
N ASP A 118 7.24 -12.94 18.15
CA ASP A 118 6.12 -13.89 18.11
C ASP A 118 5.01 -13.51 19.12
N VAL A 119 5.02 -12.25 19.60
CA VAL A 119 4.11 -11.77 20.67
C VAL A 119 2.76 -11.33 20.12
N ALA A 120 2.74 -10.73 18.93
CA ALA A 120 1.53 -10.14 18.37
C ALA A 120 0.85 -11.08 17.34
N PRO A 121 -0.50 -11.08 17.28
CA PRO A 121 -1.23 -11.84 16.27
C PRO A 121 -0.88 -11.37 14.85
N LEU A 122 -0.68 -12.32 13.93
CA LEU A 122 -0.30 -12.03 12.55
C LEU A 122 -1.29 -11.11 11.81
N ALA A 123 -2.58 -11.16 12.15
CA ALA A 123 -3.60 -10.33 11.50
C ALA A 123 -3.58 -8.87 11.94
N LEU A 124 -2.86 -8.53 13.01
CA LEU A 124 -2.81 -7.19 13.58
C LEU A 124 -2.17 -6.18 12.60
N ASP A 125 -1.18 -6.60 11.80
CA ASP A 125 -0.56 -5.76 10.77
C ASP A 125 -1.59 -5.26 9.74
N ARG A 126 -2.49 -6.12 9.28
CA ARG A 126 -3.53 -5.77 8.30
C ARG A 126 -4.65 -4.94 8.94
N LEU A 127 -4.99 -5.22 10.19
CA LEU A 127 -5.98 -4.43 10.92
C LEU A 127 -5.52 -2.98 11.08
N ILE A 128 -4.30 -2.76 11.56
CA ILE A 128 -3.77 -1.40 11.75
C ILE A 128 -3.57 -0.69 10.41
N LEU A 129 -3.16 -1.40 9.35
CA LEU A 129 -3.11 -0.84 8.01
C LEU A 129 -4.50 -0.38 7.51
N SER A 130 -5.54 -1.20 7.74
CA SER A 130 -6.93 -0.83 7.43
C SER A 130 -7.36 0.44 8.17
N ILE A 131 -7.04 0.52 9.47
CA ILE A 131 -7.32 1.70 10.29
C ILE A 131 -6.55 2.93 9.77
N ALA A 132 -5.31 2.77 9.34
CA ALA A 132 -4.52 3.86 8.78
C ALA A 132 -5.15 4.43 7.50
N PHE A 133 -5.57 3.58 6.56
CA PHE A 133 -6.31 4.00 5.37
C PHE A 133 -7.66 4.64 5.73
N PHE A 134 -8.40 4.04 6.66
CA PHE A 134 -9.67 4.61 7.10
C PHE A 134 -9.49 6.01 7.70
N ASN A 135 -8.50 6.19 8.57
CA ASN A 135 -8.18 7.49 9.17
C ASN A 135 -7.75 8.52 8.10
N GLU A 136 -6.97 8.12 7.10
CA GLU A 136 -6.61 8.97 5.96
C GLU A 136 -7.89 9.45 5.25
N GLY A 137 -8.78 8.54 4.87
CA GLY A 137 -10.04 8.89 4.22
C GLY A 137 -10.94 9.76 5.09
N PHE A 138 -11.02 9.46 6.39
CA PHE A 138 -11.81 10.23 7.34
C PHE A 138 -11.32 11.69 7.45
N LEU A 139 -10.02 11.92 7.55
CA LEU A 139 -9.45 13.25 7.60
C LEU A 139 -9.65 14.00 6.27
N PHE A 140 -9.46 13.35 5.13
CA PHE A 140 -9.73 13.96 3.82
C PHE A 140 -11.21 14.31 3.62
N LEU A 141 -12.13 13.49 4.09
CA LEU A 141 -13.57 13.77 4.01
C LEU A 141 -13.93 15.09 4.70
N HIS A 142 -13.29 15.38 5.83
CA HIS A 142 -13.53 16.60 6.61
C HIS A 142 -12.63 17.79 6.22
N HIS A 143 -11.84 17.65 5.17
CA HIS A 143 -10.90 18.66 4.68
C HIS A 143 -11.45 19.48 3.50
N LEU A 144 -12.67 19.22 3.04
CA LEU A 144 -13.21 19.74 1.78
C LEU A 144 -13.99 21.04 1.92
N HIS A 145 -14.15 21.58 3.13
CA HIS A 145 -14.96 22.78 3.39
C HIS A 145 -14.38 24.02 2.69
N GLY A 146 -15.26 24.77 2.01
CA GLY A 146 -14.89 26.03 1.36
C GLY A 146 -14.09 25.90 0.06
N ARG A 147 -14.01 24.71 -0.53
CA ARG A 147 -13.33 24.47 -1.80
C ARG A 147 -14.28 24.61 -2.99
N GLU A 148 -13.73 24.91 -4.17
CA GLU A 148 -14.46 24.96 -5.43
C GLU A 148 -14.96 23.56 -5.86
N MET A 149 -16.00 23.53 -6.70
CA MET A 149 -16.72 22.32 -7.09
C MET A 149 -15.80 21.21 -7.64
N LEU A 150 -14.90 21.54 -8.57
CA LEU A 150 -13.98 20.55 -9.17
C LEU A 150 -12.95 20.05 -8.15
N ASP A 151 -12.47 20.91 -7.25
CA ASP A 151 -11.55 20.54 -6.16
C ASP A 151 -12.21 19.53 -5.21
N VAL A 152 -13.45 19.81 -4.78
CA VAL A 152 -14.24 18.87 -3.96
C VAL A 152 -14.43 17.54 -4.67
N HIS A 153 -14.78 17.56 -5.96
CA HIS A 153 -15.03 16.35 -6.74
C HIS A 153 -13.78 15.49 -6.89
N LEU A 154 -12.63 16.09 -7.20
CA LEU A 154 -11.34 15.40 -7.28
C LEU A 154 -10.99 14.64 -5.99
N HIS A 155 -11.18 15.30 -4.84
CA HIS A 155 -10.91 14.68 -3.55
C HIS A 155 -11.96 13.64 -3.17
N GLN A 156 -13.24 13.81 -3.55
CA GLN A 156 -14.27 12.78 -3.36
C GLN A 156 -13.93 11.50 -4.14
N LEU A 157 -13.45 11.61 -5.38
CA LEU A 157 -13.00 10.45 -6.16
C LEU A 157 -11.80 9.75 -5.49
N LEU A 158 -10.88 10.51 -4.90
CA LEU A 158 -9.78 9.95 -4.10
C LEU A 158 -10.30 9.13 -2.91
N LEU A 159 -11.32 9.63 -2.19
CA LEU A 159 -11.92 8.93 -1.05
C LEU A 159 -12.42 7.52 -1.40
N TYR A 160 -12.97 7.32 -2.61
CA TYR A 160 -13.39 5.99 -3.04
C TYR A 160 -12.23 5.00 -3.11
N ALA A 161 -11.07 5.41 -3.62
CA ALA A 161 -9.88 4.55 -3.65
C ALA A 161 -9.37 4.25 -2.23
N ILE A 162 -9.34 5.26 -1.36
CA ILE A 162 -8.86 5.14 0.03
C ILE A 162 -9.75 4.18 0.82
N PHE A 163 -11.07 4.38 0.81
CA PHE A 163 -12.00 3.53 1.57
C PHE A 163 -12.09 2.12 0.99
N ALA A 164 -11.99 1.94 -0.33
CA ALA A 164 -11.86 0.62 -0.94
C ALA A 164 -10.56 -0.07 -0.51
N GLY A 165 -9.44 0.66 -0.41
CA GLY A 165 -8.17 0.18 0.14
C GLY A 165 -8.30 -0.25 1.61
N ALA A 166 -8.96 0.57 2.44
CA ALA A 166 -9.25 0.25 3.84
C ALA A 166 -10.09 -1.03 3.97
N LEU A 167 -11.16 -1.14 3.18
CA LEU A 167 -12.04 -2.31 3.18
C LEU A 167 -11.29 -3.58 2.76
N THR A 168 -10.48 -3.51 1.69
CA THR A 168 -9.70 -4.68 1.25
C THR A 168 -8.68 -5.11 2.29
N ALA A 169 -7.99 -4.18 2.95
CA ALA A 169 -7.09 -4.50 4.05
C ALA A 169 -7.84 -5.12 5.25
N LEU A 170 -9.05 -4.66 5.56
CA LEU A 170 -9.91 -5.25 6.59
C LEU A 170 -10.33 -6.68 6.23
N LEU A 171 -10.72 -6.92 4.98
CA LEU A 171 -11.06 -8.27 4.51
C LEU A 171 -9.87 -9.23 4.56
N GLU A 172 -8.63 -8.73 4.36
CA GLU A 172 -7.41 -9.53 4.52
C GLU A 172 -7.18 -10.01 5.97
N VAL A 173 -7.74 -9.32 6.98
CA VAL A 173 -7.69 -9.79 8.39
C VAL A 173 -8.35 -11.16 8.52
N PHE A 174 -9.49 -11.34 7.85
CA PHE A 174 -10.28 -12.58 7.91
C PHE A 174 -9.87 -13.61 6.85
N HIS A 175 -9.34 -13.14 5.71
CA HIS A 175 -8.98 -13.97 4.54
C HIS A 175 -7.51 -13.81 4.16
N ARG A 176 -6.62 -14.02 5.14
CA ARG A 176 -5.18 -13.84 4.96
C ARG A 176 -4.62 -14.78 3.90
N GLY A 177 -3.81 -14.23 3.00
CA GLY A 177 -3.20 -14.98 1.89
C GLY A 177 -4.13 -15.21 0.69
N ASN A 178 -5.29 -14.56 0.66
CA ASN A 178 -6.12 -14.52 -0.54
C ASN A 178 -5.49 -13.54 -1.55
N VAL A 179 -4.90 -14.09 -2.61
CA VAL A 179 -4.19 -13.31 -3.62
C VAL A 179 -5.06 -12.27 -4.31
N LEU A 180 -6.35 -12.51 -4.46
CA LEU A 180 -7.26 -11.55 -5.11
C LEU A 180 -7.45 -10.31 -4.24
N LEU A 181 -7.58 -10.45 -2.91
CA LEU A 181 -7.67 -9.32 -2.00
C LEU A 181 -6.35 -8.55 -1.95
N GLU A 182 -5.22 -9.27 -1.87
CA GLU A 182 -3.88 -8.67 -1.87
C GLU A 182 -3.62 -7.86 -3.16
N LEU A 183 -3.99 -8.39 -4.33
CA LEU A 183 -3.88 -7.69 -5.61
C LEU A 183 -4.90 -6.55 -5.75
N LEU A 184 -6.11 -6.70 -5.21
CA LEU A 184 -7.09 -5.62 -5.19
C LEU A 184 -6.62 -4.45 -4.34
N ARG A 185 -6.06 -4.70 -3.15
CA ARG A 185 -5.44 -3.66 -2.32
C ARG A 185 -4.30 -2.94 -3.05
N ALA A 186 -3.44 -3.71 -3.72
CA ALA A 186 -2.37 -3.13 -4.54
C ALA A 186 -2.92 -2.26 -5.67
N THR A 187 -4.03 -2.69 -6.31
CA THR A 187 -4.73 -1.90 -7.34
C THR A 187 -5.26 -0.59 -6.77
N MET A 188 -5.89 -0.61 -5.58
CA MET A 188 -6.39 0.61 -4.93
C MET A 188 -5.24 1.56 -4.56
N CYS A 189 -4.09 1.05 -4.14
CA CYS A 189 -2.90 1.88 -3.90
C CYS A 189 -2.36 2.52 -5.18
N ILE A 190 -2.30 1.78 -6.30
CA ILE A 190 -1.88 2.34 -7.59
C ILE A 190 -2.88 3.41 -8.05
N LEU A 191 -4.17 3.15 -7.93
CA LEU A 191 -5.22 4.12 -8.25
C LEU A 191 -5.07 5.38 -7.40
N GLN A 192 -4.97 5.23 -6.07
CA GLN A 192 -4.78 6.34 -5.14
C GLN A 192 -3.53 7.15 -5.49
N GLY A 193 -2.41 6.49 -5.72
CA GLY A 193 -1.15 7.14 -6.07
C GLY A 193 -1.21 7.90 -7.39
N SER A 194 -1.73 7.28 -8.44
CA SER A 194 -1.89 7.95 -9.74
C SER A 194 -2.92 9.09 -9.69
N TRP A 195 -3.94 8.95 -8.84
CA TRP A 195 -4.96 9.99 -8.67
C TRP A 195 -4.44 11.20 -7.89
N PHE A 196 -3.56 11.03 -6.91
CA PHE A 196 -2.84 12.15 -6.28
C PHE A 196 -2.04 12.98 -7.30
N TRP A 197 -1.39 12.32 -8.27
CA TRP A 197 -0.72 13.01 -9.36
C TRP A 197 -1.72 13.80 -10.22
N GLN A 198 -2.86 13.20 -10.56
CA GLN A 198 -3.92 13.87 -11.31
C GLN A 198 -4.44 15.11 -10.58
N ILE A 199 -4.71 15.02 -9.28
CA ILE A 199 -5.10 16.17 -8.45
C ILE A 199 -4.02 17.27 -8.52
N GLY A 200 -2.75 16.89 -8.38
CA GLY A 200 -1.64 17.81 -8.48
C GLY A 200 -1.62 18.57 -9.82
N PHE A 201 -1.80 17.86 -10.94
CA PHE A 201 -1.82 18.48 -12.26
C PHE A 201 -3.05 19.36 -12.54
N VAL A 202 -4.21 19.01 -12.00
CA VAL A 202 -5.44 19.78 -12.21
C VAL A 202 -5.46 21.04 -11.35
N LEU A 203 -5.17 20.92 -10.05
CA LEU A 203 -5.32 22.04 -9.12
C LEU A 203 -4.07 22.94 -9.02
N TYR A 204 -2.90 22.35 -9.21
CA TYR A 204 -1.60 23.03 -8.98
C TYR A 204 -0.66 22.88 -10.19
N SER A 205 -1.22 22.86 -11.41
CA SER A 205 -0.46 22.67 -12.62
C SER A 205 0.78 23.56 -12.68
N PRO A 206 1.95 23.01 -13.01
CA PRO A 206 3.14 23.80 -13.29
C PRO A 206 3.05 24.57 -14.63
N SER A 207 2.03 24.27 -15.46
CA SER A 207 1.78 24.95 -16.74
C SER A 207 0.95 26.23 -16.55
N GLU A 208 0.99 27.12 -17.57
CA GLU A 208 0.18 28.35 -17.57
C GLU A 208 -1.32 28.07 -17.74
N VAL A 209 -1.68 26.91 -18.30
CA VAL A 209 -3.08 26.51 -18.52
C VAL A 209 -3.69 26.07 -17.21
N LYS A 210 -4.72 26.80 -16.77
CA LYS A 210 -5.48 26.49 -15.55
C LYS A 210 -6.85 25.93 -15.90
N TRP A 211 -7.29 24.97 -15.14
CA TRP A 211 -8.65 24.41 -15.25
C TRP A 211 -9.66 25.39 -14.66
N ASP A 212 -10.82 25.51 -15.30
CA ASP A 212 -11.96 26.18 -14.69
C ASP A 212 -12.58 25.25 -13.64
N LEU A 213 -12.47 25.65 -12.36
CA LEU A 213 -12.90 24.84 -11.22
C LEU A 213 -14.43 24.83 -11.03
N LYS A 214 -15.16 25.63 -11.82
CA LYS A 214 -16.64 25.75 -11.77
C LYS A 214 -17.33 25.14 -12.98
N ASP A 215 -16.58 24.76 -14.02
CA ASP A 215 -17.14 24.17 -15.22
C ASP A 215 -17.59 22.72 -14.97
N HIS A 216 -18.88 22.46 -15.17
CA HIS A 216 -19.49 21.13 -15.02
C HIS A 216 -18.93 20.10 -16.03
N ASN A 217 -18.53 20.52 -17.23
CA ASN A 217 -17.91 19.60 -18.20
C ASN A 217 -16.58 19.09 -17.71
N ASN A 218 -15.80 19.90 -16.98
CA ASN A 218 -14.58 19.48 -16.35
C ASN A 218 -14.81 18.42 -15.27
N VAL A 219 -15.90 18.55 -14.50
CA VAL A 219 -16.30 17.51 -13.50
C VAL A 219 -16.63 16.18 -14.18
N MET A 220 -17.41 16.21 -15.27
CA MET A 220 -17.73 15.01 -16.04
C MET A 220 -16.49 14.37 -16.66
N PHE A 221 -15.60 15.18 -17.24
CA PHE A 221 -14.36 14.70 -17.85
C PHE A 221 -13.43 14.07 -16.80
N ILE A 222 -13.26 14.68 -15.63
CA ILE A 222 -12.46 14.15 -14.53
C ILE A 222 -13.02 12.83 -14.00
N THR A 223 -14.34 12.66 -13.98
CA THR A 223 -14.97 11.37 -13.64
C THR A 223 -14.56 10.27 -14.62
N MET A 224 -14.55 10.56 -15.93
CA MET A 224 -14.04 9.61 -16.93
C MET A 224 -12.56 9.31 -16.75
N CYS A 225 -11.74 10.34 -16.47
CA CYS A 225 -10.32 10.14 -16.17
C CYS A 225 -10.11 9.18 -14.99
N TYR A 226 -10.91 9.30 -13.93
CA TYR A 226 -10.84 8.38 -12.80
C TYR A 226 -11.10 6.92 -13.21
N CYS A 227 -12.10 6.68 -14.04
CA CYS A 227 -12.36 5.35 -14.59
C CYS A 227 -11.19 4.84 -15.43
N TRP A 228 -10.54 5.71 -16.21
CA TRP A 228 -9.34 5.34 -16.96
C TRP A 228 -8.15 5.01 -16.06
N HIS A 229 -7.94 5.77 -14.99
CA HIS A 229 -6.92 5.45 -13.97
C HIS A 229 -7.18 4.10 -13.34
N LEU A 230 -8.43 3.79 -12.99
CA LEU A 230 -8.81 2.47 -12.46
C LEU A 230 -8.53 1.35 -13.48
N ALA A 231 -8.91 1.54 -14.74
CA ALA A 231 -8.63 0.56 -15.80
C ALA A 231 -7.12 0.35 -15.99
N CYS A 232 -6.33 1.44 -16.02
CA CYS A 232 -4.86 1.36 -16.11
C CYS A 232 -4.25 0.64 -14.90
N ALA A 233 -4.74 0.90 -13.68
CA ALA A 233 -4.27 0.21 -12.49
C ALA A 233 -4.56 -1.30 -12.56
N LEU A 234 -5.77 -1.70 -12.97
CA LEU A 234 -6.16 -3.11 -13.15
C LEU A 234 -5.30 -3.81 -14.21
N ILE A 235 -5.08 -3.15 -15.36
CA ILE A 235 -4.22 -3.68 -16.44
C ILE A 235 -2.79 -3.85 -15.92
N THR A 236 -2.24 -2.84 -15.24
CA THR A 236 -0.88 -2.87 -14.70
C THR A 236 -0.68 -4.05 -13.74
N VAL A 237 -1.59 -4.22 -12.78
CA VAL A 237 -1.54 -5.34 -11.82
C VAL A 237 -1.68 -6.69 -12.52
N SER A 238 -2.59 -6.79 -13.50
CA SER A 238 -2.80 -8.02 -14.27
C SER A 238 -1.58 -8.41 -15.11
N VAL A 239 -0.96 -7.44 -15.78
CA VAL A 239 0.26 -7.64 -16.57
C VAL A 239 1.43 -8.06 -15.66
N LEU A 240 1.62 -7.39 -14.52
CA LEU A 240 2.65 -7.76 -13.54
C LEU A 240 2.42 -9.18 -13.02
N TYR A 241 1.19 -9.52 -12.65
CA TYR A 241 0.85 -10.86 -12.18
C TYR A 241 1.16 -11.93 -13.24
N CYS A 242 0.70 -11.74 -14.48
CA CYS A 242 0.96 -12.68 -15.58
C CYS A 242 2.47 -12.82 -15.86
N THR A 243 3.19 -11.71 -15.93
CA THR A 243 4.63 -11.68 -16.18
C THR A 243 5.39 -12.46 -15.10
N VAL A 244 5.13 -12.17 -13.83
CA VAL A 244 5.77 -12.86 -12.70
C VAL A 244 5.47 -14.36 -12.72
N CYS A 245 4.20 -14.72 -12.95
CA CYS A 245 3.80 -16.13 -13.04
C CYS A 245 4.50 -16.85 -14.21
N CYS A 246 4.61 -16.23 -15.39
CA CYS A 246 5.31 -16.78 -16.54
C CYS A 246 6.81 -16.97 -16.27
N VAL A 247 7.46 -15.97 -15.67
CA VAL A 247 8.90 -16.03 -15.32
C VAL A 247 9.16 -17.16 -14.32
N VAL A 248 8.36 -17.25 -13.25
CA VAL A 248 8.51 -18.30 -12.24
C VAL A 248 8.33 -19.70 -12.87
N ARG A 249 7.29 -19.89 -13.68
CA ARG A 249 7.06 -21.16 -14.38
C ARG A 249 8.20 -21.52 -15.33
N SER A 250 8.70 -20.55 -16.09
CA SER A 250 9.80 -20.75 -17.01
C SER A 250 11.09 -21.16 -16.30
N LYS A 251 11.41 -20.50 -15.17
CA LYS A 251 12.59 -20.88 -14.35
C LYS A 251 12.46 -22.29 -13.79
N LEU A 252 11.30 -22.66 -13.28
CA LEU A 252 11.06 -24.01 -12.72
C LEU A 252 11.18 -25.12 -13.79
N ARG A 253 10.75 -24.85 -15.03
CA ARG A 253 10.91 -25.82 -16.13
C ARG A 253 12.36 -26.01 -16.57
N ARG A 254 13.25 -25.06 -16.32
CA ARG A 254 14.67 -25.11 -16.69
C ARG A 254 15.56 -25.73 -15.61
N MET A 255 15.02 -26.01 -14.41
CA MET A 255 15.78 -26.72 -13.37
C MET A 255 15.98 -28.19 -13.74
N PRO A 256 17.24 -28.70 -13.73
CA PRO A 256 17.51 -30.09 -14.05
C PRO A 256 16.85 -31.04 -13.03
N PRO A 257 16.46 -32.28 -13.46
CA PRO A 257 15.76 -33.25 -12.61
C PRO A 257 16.51 -33.62 -11.33
N MET A 258 17.82 -33.53 -11.32
CA MET A 258 18.70 -33.87 -10.19
C MET A 258 18.55 -32.91 -9.01
N GLU A 259 18.34 -31.61 -9.27
CA GLU A 259 18.05 -30.67 -8.21
C GLU A 259 16.64 -30.83 -7.64
N MET A 260 15.68 -31.31 -8.44
CA MET A 260 14.33 -31.64 -7.96
C MET A 260 14.33 -32.88 -7.05
N GLY A 261 15.23 -33.82 -7.22
CA GLY A 261 15.37 -35.02 -6.37
C GLY A 261 15.93 -34.74 -5.00
N LEU A 262 16.79 -33.72 -4.85
CA LEU A 262 17.34 -33.27 -3.54
C LEU A 262 16.29 -32.57 -2.66
N LEU A 263 15.14 -32.21 -3.23
CA LEU A 263 14.02 -31.60 -2.52
C LEU A 263 12.98 -32.61 -2.02
N LYS A 264 13.12 -33.91 -2.36
CA LYS A 264 12.29 -34.99 -1.79
C LYS A 264 12.85 -35.39 -0.43
N PRO A 265 12.01 -35.55 0.62
CA PRO A 265 12.44 -36.18 1.86
C PRO A 265 12.92 -37.60 1.52
N ARG A 266 14.10 -37.97 2.01
CA ARG A 266 14.57 -39.35 2.02
C ARG A 266 13.57 -40.17 2.86
N GLU A 267 12.77 -41.00 2.20
CA GLU A 267 12.01 -42.05 2.90
C GLU A 267 13.04 -42.86 3.67
N ARG A 268 12.94 -42.94 4.97
CA ARG A 268 13.63 -43.93 5.77
C ARG A 268 13.07 -45.29 5.33
N ASP A 269 13.89 -46.04 4.65
CA ASP A 269 13.66 -47.47 4.46
C ASP A 269 13.47 -48.08 5.86
N GLY A 270 12.29 -48.61 6.07
CA GLY A 270 12.01 -49.37 7.27
C GLY A 270 12.88 -50.63 7.26
N GLU A 271 13.84 -50.68 8.17
CA GLU A 271 14.42 -51.95 8.55
C GLU A 271 13.36 -52.73 9.31
N SER A 272 12.86 -53.73 8.62
CA SER A 272 12.20 -54.87 9.22
C SER A 272 13.21 -55.62 10.12
N GLU A 273 13.13 -55.50 11.40
CA GLU A 273 13.66 -56.53 12.32
C GLU A 273 12.53 -57.52 12.63
N ASP A 274 12.44 -58.56 11.80
CA ASP A 274 12.07 -59.90 12.25
C ASP A 274 13.22 -60.43 13.09
N GLU A 275 12.98 -60.83 14.32
CA GLU A 275 13.50 -62.08 14.94
C GLU A 275 13.13 -62.11 16.43
N VAL A 276 12.25 -63.08 16.74
CA VAL A 276 12.54 -64.35 17.40
C VAL A 276 12.72 -64.27 18.92
N LEU A 277 11.80 -64.98 19.53
CA LEU A 277 11.68 -65.69 20.82
C LEU A 277 10.75 -65.09 21.82
#